data_219fceb7dea04a2bfe69ac8f5c905ba5
#
_entry.id   219fceb7dea04a2bfe69ac8f5c905ba5
#
_cell.length_a   1.000
_cell.length_b   1.000
_cell.length_c   1.000
_cell.angle_alpha   90.00
_cell.angle_beta   90.00
_cell.angle_gamma   90.00
#
_symmetry.space_group_name_H-M   'P 1'
#
loop_
_entity.id
_entity.type
_entity.pdbx_description
1 polymer ?
#
loop_
_entity_poly.entity_id
_entity_poly.type
_entity_poly.pdbx_seq_one_letter_code
_entity_poly.pdbx_strand_id
1 'polypeptide(L)'
;MAIDKLTIDTPEQVHLEFALADIGSRFMAIFGDTVIQLVLFLVLFIILEIVGTASPFDLGSGFRVWVIAAIIFAAFAIIWAYFAIFEALWNGQTPGKRWAGIRVIKETGRPINAFEAIARNLLRIVDWFPGIYAVGIITMLLNSKNRRLGDFVAGTIVVHDRKAEESQLFFNTPEKTEHNPYHAERLTTQEVALIETFLARRLDIPPDVRRQNGIRIAVMIAGKLGIEPNARPADNENFLELVVRQFRNTARFR
;
A
#
# COMPACT_ATOMS: atom_id res chain seq x y z
N MET A 1 -17.34 12.30 1.95
CA MET A 1 -17.17 11.64 0.64
C MET A 1 -17.31 10.15 0.86
N ALA A 2 -18.23 9.48 0.19
CA ALA A 2 -18.33 8.03 0.25
C ALA A 2 -17.07 7.45 -0.42
N ILE A 3 -16.31 6.65 0.29
CA ILE A 3 -15.16 5.92 -0.27
C ILE A 3 -15.75 4.77 -1.06
N ASP A 4 -15.59 4.79 -2.39
CA ASP A 4 -16.01 3.67 -3.23
C ASP A 4 -15.20 2.43 -2.84
N LYS A 5 -15.90 1.43 -2.32
CA LYS A 5 -15.32 0.16 -1.90
C LYS A 5 -15.50 -0.86 -3.01
N LEU A 6 -14.42 -1.55 -3.35
CA LEU A 6 -14.47 -2.72 -4.22
C LEU A 6 -14.41 -3.97 -3.35
N THR A 7 -15.46 -4.80 -3.43
CA THR A 7 -15.48 -6.12 -2.79
C THR A 7 -15.03 -7.16 -3.81
N ILE A 8 -14.01 -7.94 -3.47
CA ILE A 8 -13.50 -9.05 -4.29
C ILE A 8 -13.78 -10.33 -3.52
N ASP A 9 -14.54 -11.23 -4.15
CA ASP A 9 -14.77 -12.57 -3.61
C ASP A 9 -13.58 -13.46 -3.99
N THR A 10 -12.86 -13.95 -3.00
CA THR A 10 -11.81 -14.94 -3.24
C THR A 10 -12.42 -16.34 -3.37
N PRO A 11 -11.73 -17.30 -4.05
CA PRO A 11 -12.20 -18.68 -4.14
C PRO A 11 -12.48 -19.32 -2.78
N GLU A 12 -11.85 -18.83 -1.73
CA GLU A 12 -12.03 -19.27 -0.34
C GLU A 12 -13.21 -18.57 0.37
N GLN A 13 -14.10 -17.88 -0.38
CA GLN A 13 -15.26 -17.12 0.13
C GLN A 13 -14.91 -16.02 1.15
N VAL A 14 -13.69 -15.50 1.09
CA VAL A 14 -13.29 -14.32 1.87
C VAL A 14 -13.58 -13.06 1.06
N HIS A 15 -14.44 -12.18 1.60
CA HIS A 15 -14.72 -10.88 1.01
C HIS A 15 -13.57 -9.91 1.35
N LEU A 16 -12.75 -9.57 0.36
CA LEU A 16 -11.72 -8.56 0.51
C LEU A 16 -12.26 -7.20 0.06
N GLU A 17 -12.34 -6.24 0.97
CA GLU A 17 -12.75 -4.88 0.67
C GLU A 17 -11.52 -4.00 0.44
N PHE A 18 -11.43 -3.42 -0.75
CA PHE A 18 -10.41 -2.45 -1.10
C PHE A 18 -11.01 -1.07 -1.28
N ALA A 19 -10.45 -0.06 -0.62
CA ALA A 19 -10.79 1.33 -0.88
C ALA A 19 -10.14 1.77 -2.20
N LEU A 20 -10.96 2.15 -3.19
CA LEU A 20 -10.46 2.63 -4.48
C LEU A 20 -9.74 3.97 -4.30
N ALA A 21 -8.60 4.11 -4.99
CA ALA A 21 -7.86 5.37 -5.03
C ALA A 21 -8.63 6.41 -5.85
N ASP A 22 -8.89 7.54 -5.24
CA ASP A 22 -9.51 8.70 -5.88
C ASP A 22 -8.54 9.42 -6.84
N ILE A 23 -9.07 10.36 -7.61
CA ILE A 23 -8.28 11.16 -8.56
C ILE A 23 -7.23 12.00 -7.83
N GLY A 24 -7.56 12.51 -6.63
CA GLY A 24 -6.65 13.34 -5.83
C GLY A 24 -5.41 12.59 -5.37
N SER A 25 -5.57 11.37 -4.84
CA SER A 25 -4.45 10.53 -4.41
C SER A 25 -3.56 10.11 -5.58
N ARG A 26 -4.15 9.85 -6.77
CA ARG A 26 -3.40 9.57 -8.00
C ARG A 26 -2.62 10.80 -8.48
N PHE A 27 -3.23 11.99 -8.40
CA PHE A 27 -2.55 13.24 -8.72
C PHE A 27 -1.34 13.48 -7.80
N MET A 28 -1.51 13.30 -6.49
CA MET A 28 -0.41 13.42 -5.52
C MET A 28 0.73 12.42 -5.82
N ALA A 29 0.39 11.19 -6.20
CA ALA A 29 1.39 10.21 -6.59
C ALA A 29 2.18 10.64 -7.83
N ILE A 30 1.49 11.11 -8.88
CA ILE A 30 2.13 11.59 -10.12
C ILE A 30 3.00 12.82 -9.80
N PHE A 31 2.52 13.73 -8.97
CA PHE A 31 3.27 14.92 -8.56
C PHE A 31 4.58 14.52 -7.86
N GLY A 32 4.51 13.60 -6.90
CA GLY A 32 5.71 13.10 -6.21
C GLY A 32 6.71 12.43 -7.16
N ASP A 33 6.22 11.58 -8.07
CA ASP A 33 7.07 10.94 -9.07
C ASP A 33 7.68 11.97 -10.04
N THR A 34 6.93 13.01 -10.43
CA THR A 34 7.42 14.08 -11.31
C THR A 34 8.53 14.89 -10.63
N VAL A 35 8.42 15.19 -9.34
CA VAL A 35 9.48 15.85 -8.58
C VAL A 35 10.76 15.02 -8.58
N ILE A 36 10.64 13.70 -8.35
CA ILE A 36 11.80 12.80 -8.40
C ILE A 36 12.42 12.78 -9.80
N GLN A 37 11.61 12.69 -10.86
CA GLN A 37 12.11 12.73 -12.23
C GLN A 37 12.81 14.06 -12.55
N LEU A 38 12.30 15.20 -12.09
CA LEU A 38 12.95 16.50 -12.24
C LEU A 38 14.33 16.52 -11.57
N VAL A 39 14.45 15.97 -10.37
CA VAL A 39 15.76 15.84 -9.69
C VAL A 39 16.71 14.96 -10.49
N LEU A 40 16.22 13.82 -11.02
CA LEU A 40 17.05 12.93 -11.86
C LEU A 40 17.50 13.64 -13.16
N PHE A 41 16.63 14.42 -13.80
CA PHE A 41 17.00 15.24 -14.96
C PHE A 41 17.99 16.33 -14.63
N LEU A 42 17.85 16.98 -13.46
CA LEU A 42 18.82 17.97 -13.00
C LEU A 42 20.21 17.33 -12.82
N VAL A 43 20.28 16.15 -12.19
CA VAL A 43 21.53 15.40 -12.05
C VAL A 43 22.12 15.05 -13.42
N LEU A 44 21.27 14.56 -14.34
CA LEU A 44 21.71 14.20 -15.68
C LEU A 44 22.25 15.42 -16.45
N PHE A 45 21.60 16.58 -16.29
CA PHE A 45 22.04 17.86 -16.87
C PHE A 45 23.39 18.30 -16.30
N ILE A 46 23.58 18.23 -14.98
CA ILE A 46 24.87 18.54 -14.33
C ILE A 46 25.99 17.63 -14.87
N ILE A 47 25.70 16.33 -15.02
CA ILE A 47 26.67 15.39 -15.58
C ILE A 47 27.03 15.79 -17.02
N LEU A 48 26.02 16.15 -17.83
CA LEU A 48 26.25 16.60 -19.21
C LEU A 48 27.15 17.85 -19.26
N GLU A 49 26.90 18.85 -18.39
CA GLU A 49 27.70 20.06 -18.31
C GLU A 49 29.15 19.76 -17.88
N ILE A 50 29.35 18.91 -16.88
CA ILE A 50 30.69 18.50 -16.41
C ILE A 50 31.43 17.78 -17.54
N VAL A 51 30.80 16.86 -18.24
CA VAL A 51 31.43 16.13 -19.36
C VAL A 51 31.68 17.06 -20.57
N GLY A 52 30.78 18.02 -20.81
CA GLY A 52 30.90 18.99 -21.91
C GLY A 52 31.99 20.04 -21.71
N THR A 53 32.10 20.58 -20.50
CA THR A 53 32.97 21.75 -20.18
C THR A 53 34.28 21.37 -19.50
N ALA A 54 34.26 20.38 -18.61
CA ALA A 54 35.39 20.05 -17.72
C ALA A 54 36.25 18.89 -18.24
N SER A 55 36.09 18.48 -19.49
CA SER A 55 36.94 17.44 -20.06
C SER A 55 38.32 18.00 -20.41
N PRO A 56 39.33 17.96 -19.50
CA PRO A 56 40.72 18.33 -19.82
C PRO A 56 41.39 17.28 -20.70
N PHE A 57 40.70 16.16 -20.91
CA PHE A 57 41.11 15.11 -21.84
C PHE A 57 40.38 15.30 -23.17
N ASP A 58 41.13 15.39 -24.23
CA ASP A 58 40.58 15.22 -25.59
C ASP A 58 40.07 13.81 -25.72
N LEU A 59 38.88 13.58 -25.15
CA LEU A 59 38.12 12.34 -25.33
C LEU A 59 37.77 12.29 -26.81
N GLY A 60 38.54 11.58 -27.60
CA GLY A 60 38.37 11.50 -29.03
C GLY A 60 36.91 11.43 -29.45
N SER A 61 36.59 11.96 -30.63
CA SER A 61 35.22 12.15 -31.11
C SER A 61 34.31 10.91 -30.96
N GLY A 62 34.87 9.73 -31.05
CA GLY A 62 34.14 8.46 -30.82
C GLY A 62 33.62 8.30 -29.38
N PHE A 63 34.41 8.63 -28.37
CA PHE A 63 33.97 8.50 -26.96
C PHE A 63 32.81 9.49 -26.62
N ARG A 64 32.91 10.73 -27.15
CA ARG A 64 31.83 11.73 -26.96
C ARG A 64 30.49 11.25 -27.50
N VAL A 65 30.48 10.57 -28.66
CA VAL A 65 29.25 10.01 -29.22
C VAL A 65 28.62 8.97 -28.28
N TRP A 66 29.42 8.09 -27.69
CA TRP A 66 28.93 7.09 -26.76
C TRP A 66 28.41 7.70 -25.46
N VAL A 67 29.04 8.75 -24.95
CA VAL A 67 28.53 9.49 -23.76
C VAL A 67 27.20 10.15 -24.07
N ILE A 68 27.05 10.84 -25.20
CA ILE A 68 25.79 11.45 -25.62
C ILE A 68 24.71 10.39 -25.79
N ALA A 69 25.03 9.26 -26.41
CA ALA A 69 24.09 8.15 -26.59
C ALA A 69 23.62 7.60 -25.21
N ALA A 70 24.55 7.44 -24.26
CA ALA A 70 24.23 6.99 -22.91
C ALA A 70 23.32 8.00 -22.16
N ILE A 71 23.56 9.28 -22.33
CA ILE A 71 22.73 10.34 -21.72
C ILE A 71 21.32 10.34 -22.33
N ILE A 72 21.20 10.22 -23.66
CA ILE A 72 19.89 10.12 -24.32
C ILE A 72 19.16 8.86 -23.85
N PHE A 73 19.85 7.74 -23.76
CA PHE A 73 19.27 6.50 -23.24
C PHE A 73 18.83 6.63 -21.78
N ALA A 74 19.63 7.27 -20.91
CA ALA A 74 19.27 7.54 -19.53
C ALA A 74 18.04 8.46 -19.43
N ALA A 75 17.97 9.52 -20.23
CA ALA A 75 16.82 10.41 -20.29
C ALA A 75 15.55 9.65 -20.71
N PHE A 76 15.65 8.83 -21.74
CA PHE A 76 14.56 7.94 -22.16
C PHE A 76 14.12 6.99 -21.04
N ALA A 77 15.07 6.37 -20.34
CA ALA A 77 14.80 5.48 -19.23
C ALA A 77 14.10 6.19 -18.06
N ILE A 78 14.48 7.42 -17.72
CA ILE A 78 13.83 8.24 -16.70
C ILE A 78 12.38 8.52 -17.07
N ILE A 79 12.07 8.80 -18.32
CA ILE A 79 10.71 9.10 -18.76
C ILE A 79 9.83 7.84 -18.79
N TRP A 80 10.33 6.76 -19.39
CA TRP A 80 9.54 5.59 -19.77
C TRP A 80 9.71 4.40 -18.83
N ALA A 81 10.96 4.05 -18.52
CA ALA A 81 11.25 2.85 -17.77
C ALA A 81 11.04 3.04 -16.26
N TYR A 82 11.15 4.26 -15.75
CA TYR A 82 10.97 4.58 -14.34
C TYR A 82 9.71 3.95 -13.75
N PHE A 83 8.56 4.26 -14.32
CA PHE A 83 7.28 3.76 -13.80
C PHE A 83 7.14 2.24 -13.96
N ALA A 84 7.52 1.71 -15.11
CA ALA A 84 7.42 0.27 -15.37
C ALA A 84 8.33 -0.54 -14.44
N ILE A 85 9.56 -0.07 -14.22
CA ILE A 85 10.54 -0.73 -13.35
C ILE A 85 10.06 -0.70 -11.90
N PHE A 86 9.69 0.47 -11.38
CA PHE A 86 9.24 0.55 -9.99
C PHE A 86 7.96 -0.22 -9.74
N GLU A 87 6.96 -0.14 -10.62
CA GLU A 87 5.73 -0.92 -10.50
C GLU A 87 6.00 -2.42 -10.53
N ALA A 88 6.92 -2.89 -11.36
CA ALA A 88 7.28 -4.31 -11.44
C ALA A 88 8.05 -4.79 -10.20
N LEU A 89 9.02 -4.01 -9.72
CA LEU A 89 9.88 -4.39 -8.59
C LEU A 89 9.18 -4.20 -7.23
N TRP A 90 8.31 -3.20 -7.09
CA TRP A 90 7.65 -2.85 -5.84
C TRP A 90 6.17 -3.26 -5.82
N ASN A 91 5.81 -4.32 -6.53
CA ASN A 91 4.47 -4.89 -6.51
C ASN A 91 3.36 -3.84 -6.74
N GLY A 92 3.51 -3.04 -7.80
CA GLY A 92 2.52 -2.05 -8.19
C GLY A 92 2.67 -0.67 -7.55
N GLN A 93 3.82 -0.38 -6.95
CA GLN A 93 4.11 0.93 -6.37
C GLN A 93 5.24 1.65 -7.10
N THR A 94 5.20 2.99 -7.07
CA THR A 94 6.33 3.88 -7.35
C THR A 94 6.66 4.67 -6.09
N PRO A 95 7.79 5.38 -6.01
CA PRO A 95 8.07 6.26 -4.88
C PRO A 95 6.93 7.24 -4.58
N GLY A 96 6.37 7.91 -5.61
CA GLY A 96 5.25 8.83 -5.45
C GLY A 96 3.96 8.12 -5.03
N LYS A 97 3.65 6.92 -5.55
CA LYS A 97 2.51 6.13 -5.12
C LYS A 97 2.64 5.67 -3.67
N ARG A 98 3.85 5.29 -3.28
CA ARG A 98 4.13 4.89 -1.89
C ARG A 98 3.95 6.07 -0.94
N TRP A 99 4.39 7.27 -1.35
CA TRP A 99 4.16 8.50 -0.60
C TRP A 99 2.68 8.86 -0.50
N ALA A 100 1.91 8.69 -1.59
CA ALA A 100 0.47 8.92 -1.61
C ALA A 100 -0.36 7.80 -0.95
N GLY A 101 0.27 6.72 -0.45
CA GLY A 101 -0.41 5.59 0.19
C GLY A 101 -1.32 4.82 -0.75
N ILE A 102 -0.94 4.67 -2.03
CA ILE A 102 -1.71 3.93 -3.02
C ILE A 102 -0.87 2.83 -3.69
N ARG A 103 -1.56 1.81 -4.19
CA ARG A 103 -0.95 0.66 -4.86
C ARG A 103 -1.80 0.20 -6.03
N VAL A 104 -1.13 -0.33 -7.05
CA VAL A 104 -1.78 -1.02 -8.17
C VAL A 104 -1.90 -2.50 -7.85
N ILE A 105 -3.11 -3.04 -8.04
CA ILE A 105 -3.39 -4.47 -7.95
C ILE A 105 -4.19 -4.93 -9.16
N LYS A 106 -4.25 -6.24 -9.40
CA LYS A 106 -5.18 -6.82 -10.36
C LYS A 106 -6.61 -6.75 -9.85
N GLU A 107 -7.60 -6.79 -10.74
CA GLU A 107 -9.00 -6.91 -10.33
C GLU A 107 -9.29 -8.16 -9.48
N THR A 108 -8.42 -9.17 -9.53
CA THR A 108 -8.47 -10.38 -8.71
C THR A 108 -7.86 -10.21 -7.31
N GLY A 109 -7.42 -9.00 -6.93
CA GLY A 109 -6.75 -8.73 -5.65
C GLY A 109 -5.26 -9.11 -5.58
N ARG A 110 -4.71 -9.74 -6.64
CA ARG A 110 -3.29 -10.15 -6.68
C ARG A 110 -2.37 -8.99 -7.06
N PRO A 111 -1.09 -9.00 -6.64
CA PRO A 111 -0.09 -8.07 -7.13
C PRO A 111 0.03 -8.13 -8.66
N ILE A 112 0.40 -7.01 -9.28
CA ILE A 112 0.72 -6.96 -10.71
C ILE A 112 2.09 -7.59 -10.98
N ASN A 113 2.25 -8.15 -12.18
CA ASN A 113 3.54 -8.60 -12.66
C ASN A 113 4.18 -7.57 -13.63
N ALA A 114 5.38 -7.87 -14.12
CA ALA A 114 6.11 -6.98 -15.03
C ALA A 114 5.35 -6.72 -16.34
N PHE A 115 4.60 -7.70 -16.86
CA PHE A 115 3.84 -7.54 -18.10
C PHE A 115 2.73 -6.50 -17.95
N GLU A 116 1.93 -6.58 -16.89
CA GLU A 116 0.89 -5.59 -16.63
C GLU A 116 1.49 -4.21 -16.35
N ALA A 117 2.62 -4.15 -15.63
CA ALA A 117 3.32 -2.89 -15.40
C ALA A 117 3.76 -2.24 -16.70
N ILE A 118 4.34 -3.01 -17.63
CA ILE A 118 4.78 -2.52 -18.95
C ILE A 118 3.57 -2.08 -19.78
N ALA A 119 2.54 -2.92 -19.91
CA ALA A 119 1.35 -2.63 -20.70
C ALA A 119 0.66 -1.33 -20.25
N ARG A 120 0.50 -1.12 -18.95
CA ARG A 120 -0.06 0.12 -18.37
C ARG A 120 0.75 1.35 -18.72
N ASN A 121 2.08 1.23 -18.61
CA ASN A 121 2.97 2.37 -18.84
C ASN A 121 3.16 2.67 -20.34
N LEU A 122 3.01 1.68 -21.23
CA LEU A 122 2.98 1.90 -22.66
C LEU A 122 1.74 2.73 -23.08
N LEU A 123 0.57 2.41 -22.52
CA LEU A 123 -0.67 3.12 -22.80
C LEU A 123 -0.72 4.51 -22.14
N ARG A 124 0.20 4.83 -21.24
CA ARG A 124 0.35 6.16 -20.65
C ARG A 124 0.59 7.25 -21.69
N ILE A 125 1.18 6.89 -22.85
CA ILE A 125 1.35 7.83 -23.99
C ILE A 125 -0.01 8.37 -24.43
N VAL A 126 -1.00 7.49 -24.51
CA VAL A 126 -2.37 7.87 -24.92
C VAL A 126 -3.03 8.70 -23.83
N ASP A 127 -2.84 8.35 -22.55
CA ASP A 127 -3.38 9.12 -21.44
C ASP A 127 -2.87 10.57 -21.44
N TRP A 128 -1.62 10.78 -21.89
CA TRP A 128 -0.97 12.09 -21.90
C TRP A 128 -1.44 13.00 -23.05
N PHE A 129 -2.09 12.45 -24.06
CA PHE A 129 -2.60 13.25 -25.20
C PHE A 129 -3.76 14.17 -24.75
N PRO A 130 -3.90 15.40 -25.26
CA PRO A 130 -2.99 16.19 -26.11
C PRO A 130 -1.89 16.96 -25.34
N GLY A 131 -1.30 16.41 -24.31
CA GLY A 131 -0.19 17.01 -23.56
C GLY A 131 -0.51 17.39 -22.11
N ILE A 132 -1.79 17.29 -21.69
CA ILE A 132 -2.27 17.69 -20.35
C ILE A 132 -2.94 16.55 -19.57
N TYR A 133 -2.66 15.29 -19.88
CA TYR A 133 -3.32 14.12 -19.28
C TYR A 133 -4.87 14.09 -19.46
N ALA A 134 -5.38 14.77 -20.48
CA ALA A 134 -6.83 14.93 -20.68
C ALA A 134 -7.52 13.59 -20.89
N VAL A 135 -6.99 12.70 -21.74
CA VAL A 135 -7.57 11.38 -21.98
C VAL A 135 -7.58 10.56 -20.70
N GLY A 136 -6.49 10.57 -19.92
CA GLY A 136 -6.41 9.86 -18.65
C GLY A 136 -7.42 10.38 -17.62
N ILE A 137 -7.61 11.68 -17.51
CA ILE A 137 -8.59 12.30 -16.59
C ILE A 137 -10.02 11.96 -17.03
N ILE A 138 -10.35 12.15 -18.32
CA ILE A 138 -11.68 11.88 -18.85
C ILE A 138 -12.05 10.40 -18.64
N THR A 139 -11.15 9.48 -18.94
CA THR A 139 -11.40 8.05 -18.75
C THR A 139 -11.63 7.68 -17.28
N MET A 140 -10.90 8.31 -16.34
CA MET A 140 -11.13 8.14 -14.90
C MET A 140 -12.47 8.70 -14.43
N LEU A 141 -12.89 9.86 -14.95
CA LEU A 141 -14.18 10.47 -14.58
C LEU A 141 -15.38 9.70 -15.12
N LEU A 142 -15.25 9.09 -16.30
CA LEU A 142 -16.31 8.29 -16.92
C LEU A 142 -16.45 6.88 -16.33
N ASN A 143 -15.53 6.47 -15.45
CA ASN A 143 -15.52 5.11 -14.90
C ASN A 143 -15.69 5.12 -13.38
N SER A 144 -16.66 4.37 -12.87
CA SER A 144 -16.92 4.19 -11.43
C SER A 144 -15.72 3.67 -10.62
N LYS A 145 -14.79 2.95 -11.27
CA LYS A 145 -13.56 2.45 -10.64
C LYS A 145 -12.35 3.39 -10.80
N ASN A 146 -12.55 4.61 -11.30
CA ASN A 146 -11.48 5.60 -11.56
C ASN A 146 -10.30 5.04 -12.37
N ARG A 147 -10.55 4.16 -13.36
CA ARG A 147 -9.49 3.51 -14.16
C ARG A 147 -9.07 4.37 -15.34
N ARG A 148 -7.75 4.42 -15.60
CA ARG A 148 -7.18 4.95 -16.84
C ARG A 148 -7.27 3.90 -17.95
N LEU A 149 -7.02 4.31 -19.19
CA LEU A 149 -7.01 3.41 -20.34
C LEU A 149 -6.05 2.24 -20.14
N GLY A 150 -4.83 2.52 -19.63
CA GLY A 150 -3.85 1.51 -19.32
C GLY A 150 -4.27 0.54 -18.21
N ASP A 151 -5.05 1.00 -17.21
CA ASP A 151 -5.60 0.16 -16.16
C ASP A 151 -6.63 -0.82 -16.71
N PHE A 152 -7.43 -0.37 -17.69
CA PHE A 152 -8.43 -1.20 -18.36
C PHE A 152 -7.81 -2.36 -19.12
N VAL A 153 -6.83 -2.06 -19.97
CA VAL A 153 -6.18 -3.07 -20.83
C VAL A 153 -5.39 -4.07 -19.98
N ALA A 154 -4.78 -3.62 -18.89
CA ALA A 154 -4.01 -4.49 -18.02
C ALA A 154 -4.88 -5.22 -16.95
N GLY A 155 -6.21 -5.01 -16.89
CA GLY A 155 -7.09 -5.63 -15.89
C GLY A 155 -6.70 -5.27 -14.45
N THR A 156 -6.33 -4.01 -14.22
CA THR A 156 -5.80 -3.53 -12.94
C THR A 156 -6.64 -2.39 -12.36
N ILE A 157 -6.51 -2.20 -11.06
CA ILE A 157 -7.13 -1.11 -10.30
C ILE A 157 -6.10 -0.49 -9.37
N VAL A 158 -6.30 0.76 -9.00
CA VAL A 158 -5.49 1.43 -7.98
C VAL A 158 -6.30 1.56 -6.71
N VAL A 159 -5.74 1.07 -5.62
CA VAL A 159 -6.37 1.06 -4.29
C VAL A 159 -5.51 1.82 -3.30
N HIS A 160 -6.14 2.32 -2.24
CA HIS A 160 -5.38 2.80 -1.09
C HIS A 160 -4.66 1.61 -0.46
N ASP A 161 -3.36 1.76 -0.32
CA ASP A 161 -2.51 0.84 0.43
C ASP A 161 -2.75 1.17 1.92
N ARG A 162 -3.95 0.81 2.41
CA ARG A 162 -4.16 0.76 3.85
C ARG A 162 -3.19 -0.29 4.32
N LYS A 163 -2.06 0.19 4.76
CA LYS A 163 -1.04 -0.66 5.33
C LYS A 163 -1.73 -1.57 6.33
N ALA A 164 -1.44 -2.85 6.21
CA ALA A 164 -1.53 -3.78 7.33
C ALA A 164 -0.83 -3.24 8.61
N GLU A 165 -0.21 -2.07 8.53
CA GLU A 165 0.37 -1.29 9.62
C GLU A 165 -0.64 -0.92 10.70
N GLU A 166 -1.88 -0.53 10.38
CA GLU A 166 -2.84 -0.29 11.47
C GLU A 166 -3.16 -1.58 12.23
N SER A 167 -3.28 -2.71 11.53
CA SER A 167 -3.41 -4.01 12.18
C SER A 167 -2.11 -4.44 12.89
N GLN A 168 -0.94 -4.07 12.36
CA GLN A 168 0.35 -4.41 12.98
C GLN A 168 0.80 -3.41 14.05
N LEU A 169 0.41 -2.13 13.97
CA LEU A 169 0.73 -1.13 15.01
C LEU A 169 0.10 -1.47 16.34
N PHE A 170 -1.09 -2.09 16.34
CA PHE A 170 -1.71 -2.58 17.58
C PHE A 170 -0.93 -3.75 18.20
N PHE A 171 -0.13 -4.47 17.41
CA PHE A 171 0.56 -5.69 17.85
C PHE A 171 2.08 -5.52 18.01
N ASN A 172 2.68 -4.44 17.52
CA ASN A 172 4.14 -4.28 17.45
C ASN A 172 4.73 -3.24 18.41
N THR A 173 3.96 -2.67 19.35
CA THR A 173 4.57 -1.87 20.41
C THR A 173 5.28 -2.83 21.37
N PRO A 174 6.62 -2.83 21.46
CA PRO A 174 7.35 -3.64 22.43
C PRO A 174 7.26 -2.96 23.80
N GLU A 175 6.13 -3.06 24.45
CA GLU A 175 6.06 -2.77 25.87
C GLU A 175 6.53 -4.04 26.60
N LYS A 176 7.65 -3.90 27.30
CA LYS A 176 8.14 -4.93 28.22
C LYS A 176 7.06 -5.30 29.21
N THR A 177 6.30 -6.33 28.93
CA THR A 177 5.36 -6.87 29.89
C THR A 177 5.91 -8.22 30.35
N GLU A 178 6.69 -8.18 31.41
CA GLU A 178 7.29 -9.35 32.05
C GLU A 178 6.27 -10.20 32.84
N HIS A 179 4.98 -9.92 32.71
CA HIS A 179 3.97 -10.67 33.46
C HIS A 179 2.83 -11.07 32.52
N ASN A 180 2.49 -12.36 32.50
CA ASN A 180 1.30 -12.91 31.81
C ASN A 180 0.15 -13.05 32.84
N PRO A 181 -0.54 -11.95 33.24
CA PRO A 181 -1.53 -12.01 34.31
C PRO A 181 -2.81 -12.73 33.89
N TYR A 182 -3.01 -12.98 32.58
CA TYR A 182 -4.29 -13.46 32.05
C TYR A 182 -4.26 -14.92 31.58
N HIS A 183 -3.12 -15.63 31.64
CA HIS A 183 -3.01 -17.04 31.20
C HIS A 183 -3.59 -17.28 29.81
N ALA A 184 -3.25 -16.38 28.85
CA ALA A 184 -3.81 -16.39 27.51
C ALA A 184 -3.52 -17.68 26.70
N GLU A 185 -2.56 -18.50 27.14
CA GLU A 185 -2.25 -19.84 26.59
C GLU A 185 -3.43 -20.83 26.65
N ARG A 186 -4.46 -20.57 27.46
CA ARG A 186 -5.67 -21.39 27.55
C ARG A 186 -6.67 -21.15 26.42
N LEU A 187 -6.46 -20.10 25.60
CA LEU A 187 -7.31 -19.81 24.49
C LEU A 187 -7.00 -20.70 23.30
N THR A 188 -8.05 -21.04 22.57
CA THR A 188 -7.92 -21.74 21.29
C THR A 188 -7.63 -20.74 20.15
N THR A 189 -7.05 -21.23 19.07
CA THR A 189 -6.80 -20.41 17.86
C THR A 189 -8.10 -19.78 17.32
N GLN A 190 -9.24 -20.46 17.45
CA GLN A 190 -10.54 -19.95 17.00
C GLN A 190 -11.01 -18.76 17.84
N GLU A 191 -10.79 -18.79 19.15
CA GLU A 191 -11.15 -17.70 20.04
C GLU A 191 -10.27 -16.46 19.83
N VAL A 192 -8.98 -16.69 19.61
CA VAL A 192 -8.06 -15.61 19.26
C VAL A 192 -8.46 -14.99 17.91
N ALA A 193 -8.80 -15.79 16.90
CA ALA A 193 -9.28 -15.31 15.62
C ALA A 193 -10.59 -14.51 15.75
N LEU A 194 -11.49 -14.90 16.65
CA LEU A 194 -12.72 -14.14 16.95
C LEU A 194 -12.39 -12.73 17.49
N ILE A 195 -11.47 -12.65 18.46
CA ILE A 195 -11.06 -11.38 19.03
C ILE A 195 -10.39 -10.50 17.96
N GLU A 196 -9.47 -11.07 17.20
CA GLU A 196 -8.75 -10.36 16.13
C GLU A 196 -9.70 -9.84 15.06
N THR A 197 -10.69 -10.64 14.66
CA THR A 197 -11.72 -10.22 13.69
C THR A 197 -12.55 -9.06 14.23
N PHE A 198 -12.93 -9.09 15.48
CA PHE A 198 -13.66 -7.99 16.11
C PHE A 198 -12.80 -6.72 16.19
N LEU A 199 -11.56 -6.82 16.66
CA LEU A 199 -10.65 -5.68 16.77
C LEU A 199 -10.31 -5.06 15.41
N ALA A 200 -10.13 -5.89 14.37
CA ALA A 200 -9.86 -5.41 13.02
C ALA A 200 -11.04 -4.64 12.40
N ARG A 201 -12.29 -5.00 12.78
CA ARG A 201 -13.51 -4.38 12.24
C ARG A 201 -14.13 -3.33 13.15
N ARG A 202 -13.56 -3.07 14.32
CA ARG A 202 -14.19 -2.22 15.34
C ARG A 202 -14.54 -0.80 14.87
N LEU A 203 -13.77 -0.25 13.94
CA LEU A 203 -14.01 1.09 13.40
C LEU A 203 -15.12 1.13 12.33
N ASP A 204 -15.47 -0.03 11.76
CA ASP A 204 -16.51 -0.17 10.74
C ASP A 204 -17.88 -0.49 11.38
N ILE A 205 -17.91 -0.80 12.69
CA ILE A 205 -19.13 -1.17 13.43
C ILE A 205 -19.73 0.07 14.10
N PRO A 206 -21.06 0.29 14.04
CA PRO A 206 -21.73 1.36 14.75
C PRO A 206 -21.38 1.33 16.25
N PRO A 207 -21.21 2.50 16.92
CA PRO A 207 -20.68 2.59 18.29
C PRO A 207 -21.45 1.74 19.32
N ASP A 208 -22.78 1.68 19.20
CA ASP A 208 -23.64 0.92 20.12
C ASP A 208 -23.42 -0.60 19.97
N VAL A 209 -23.39 -1.08 18.74
CA VAL A 209 -23.17 -2.50 18.41
C VAL A 209 -21.74 -2.91 18.78
N ARG A 210 -20.77 -2.02 18.51
CA ARG A 210 -19.36 -2.21 18.87
C ARG A 210 -19.21 -2.40 20.38
N ARG A 211 -19.81 -1.52 21.16
CA ARG A 211 -19.76 -1.58 22.62
C ARG A 211 -20.38 -2.89 23.14
N GLN A 212 -21.56 -3.28 22.65
CA GLN A 212 -22.23 -4.51 23.05
C GLN A 212 -21.40 -5.75 22.70
N ASN A 213 -20.87 -5.83 21.48
CA ASN A 213 -20.03 -6.95 21.04
C ASN A 213 -18.72 -7.01 21.84
N GLY A 214 -18.06 -5.87 22.08
CA GLY A 214 -16.87 -5.79 22.91
C GLY A 214 -17.10 -6.31 24.32
N ILE A 215 -18.20 -5.93 24.97
CA ILE A 215 -18.60 -6.45 26.30
C ILE A 215 -18.83 -7.95 26.25
N ARG A 216 -19.62 -8.44 25.27
CA ARG A 216 -19.98 -9.88 25.15
C ARG A 216 -18.74 -10.74 24.97
N ILE A 217 -17.82 -10.35 24.05
CA ILE A 217 -16.59 -11.08 23.82
C ILE A 217 -15.68 -11.02 25.06
N ALA A 218 -15.52 -9.86 25.67
CA ALA A 218 -14.68 -9.71 26.85
C ALA A 218 -15.18 -10.54 28.05
N VAL A 219 -16.49 -10.60 28.28
CA VAL A 219 -17.07 -11.43 29.33
C VAL A 219 -16.85 -12.94 29.05
N MET A 220 -17.05 -13.37 27.83
CA MET A 220 -16.84 -14.77 27.42
C MET A 220 -15.38 -15.19 27.64
N ILE A 221 -14.44 -14.36 27.19
CA ILE A 221 -12.99 -14.64 27.31
C ILE A 221 -12.54 -14.58 28.76
N ALA A 222 -12.97 -13.59 29.53
CA ALA A 222 -12.65 -13.47 30.96
C ALA A 222 -13.17 -14.69 31.76
N GLY A 223 -14.40 -15.13 31.48
CA GLY A 223 -14.96 -16.34 32.10
C GLY A 223 -14.14 -17.59 31.82
N LYS A 224 -13.65 -17.78 30.59
CA LYS A 224 -12.80 -18.91 30.22
C LYS A 224 -11.41 -18.86 30.88
N LEU A 225 -10.83 -17.67 30.98
CA LEU A 225 -9.53 -17.45 31.60
C LEU A 225 -9.59 -17.45 33.15
N GLY A 226 -10.80 -17.44 33.74
CA GLY A 226 -10.99 -17.39 35.19
C GLY A 226 -10.64 -16.02 35.79
N ILE A 227 -10.78 -14.94 35.00
CA ILE A 227 -10.45 -13.58 35.43
C ILE A 227 -11.67 -12.95 36.12
N GLU A 228 -11.48 -12.49 37.36
CA GLU A 228 -12.52 -11.77 38.05
C GLU A 228 -12.83 -10.41 37.40
N PRO A 229 -14.09 -9.92 37.49
CA PRO A 229 -14.49 -8.65 36.87
C PRO A 229 -13.64 -7.45 37.30
N ASN A 230 -13.14 -7.45 38.54
CA ASN A 230 -12.31 -6.38 39.09
C ASN A 230 -10.83 -6.45 38.66
N ALA A 231 -10.39 -7.57 38.15
CA ALA A 231 -8.99 -7.79 37.68
C ALA A 231 -8.76 -7.44 36.22
N ARG A 232 -9.81 -7.04 35.47
CA ARG A 232 -9.72 -6.65 34.07
C ARG A 232 -9.76 -5.13 33.92
N PRO A 233 -9.12 -4.57 32.86
CA PRO A 233 -9.27 -3.16 32.52
C PRO A 233 -10.74 -2.75 32.34
N ALA A 234 -11.08 -1.52 32.71
CA ALA A 234 -12.43 -0.99 32.56
C ALA A 234 -12.87 -0.92 31.08
N ASP A 235 -11.90 -0.76 30.17
CA ASP A 235 -12.12 -0.81 28.74
C ASP A 235 -12.00 -2.25 28.22
N ASN A 236 -13.14 -2.78 27.73
CA ASN A 236 -13.22 -4.13 27.22
C ASN A 236 -12.38 -4.33 25.94
N GLU A 237 -12.22 -3.32 25.09
CA GLU A 237 -11.40 -3.43 23.88
C GLU A 237 -9.92 -3.52 24.25
N ASN A 238 -9.46 -2.68 25.16
CA ASN A 238 -8.09 -2.74 25.69
C ASN A 238 -7.79 -4.10 26.34
N PHE A 239 -8.73 -4.64 27.09
CA PHE A 239 -8.60 -6.00 27.65
C PHE A 239 -8.39 -7.05 26.55
N LEU A 240 -9.22 -7.03 25.51
CA LEU A 240 -9.11 -7.97 24.39
C LEU A 240 -7.78 -7.83 23.63
N GLU A 241 -7.29 -6.59 23.43
CA GLU A 241 -5.98 -6.34 22.83
C GLU A 241 -4.84 -6.94 23.66
N LEU A 242 -4.87 -6.75 24.97
CA LEU A 242 -3.85 -7.28 25.88
C LEU A 242 -3.82 -8.82 25.85
N VAL A 243 -4.99 -9.47 25.85
CA VAL A 243 -5.09 -10.93 25.78
C VAL A 243 -4.51 -11.49 24.47
N VAL A 244 -4.83 -10.90 23.33
CA VAL A 244 -4.27 -11.34 22.04
C VAL A 244 -2.76 -11.12 22.00
N ARG A 245 -2.27 -9.99 22.50
CA ARG A 245 -0.83 -9.70 22.58
C ARG A 245 -0.10 -10.77 23.41
N GLN A 246 -0.64 -11.14 24.55
CA GLN A 246 -0.06 -12.17 25.41
C GLN A 246 -0.05 -13.55 24.74
N PHE A 247 -1.16 -13.94 24.10
CA PHE A 247 -1.24 -15.22 23.37
C PHE A 247 -0.16 -15.30 22.30
N ARG A 248 0.02 -14.27 21.49
CA ARG A 248 1.05 -14.22 20.44
C ARG A 248 2.47 -14.26 21.00
N ASN A 249 2.72 -13.58 22.10
CA ASN A 249 4.03 -13.62 22.75
C ASN A 249 4.36 -15.04 23.25
N THR A 250 3.39 -15.71 23.85
CA THR A 250 3.58 -17.10 24.32
C THR A 250 3.75 -18.08 23.16
N ALA A 251 3.05 -17.89 22.03
CA ALA A 251 3.18 -18.74 20.84
C ALA A 251 4.53 -18.56 20.10
N ARG A 252 5.22 -17.43 20.25
CA ARG A 252 6.56 -17.18 19.67
C ARG A 252 7.70 -17.94 20.37
N PHE A 253 7.48 -18.39 21.59
CA PHE A 253 8.47 -19.10 22.39
C PHE A 253 8.24 -20.64 22.47
N ARG A 254 7.33 -21.18 21.69
CA ARG A 254 7.13 -22.59 21.45
C ARG A 254 7.50 -22.94 20.01
#